data_7bdc53f129c5154152c329de8780b438
#
_entry.id   7bdc53f129c5154152c329de8780b438
#
_cell.length_a   1.000
_cell.length_b   1.000
_cell.length_c   1.000
_cell.angle_alpha   90.00
_cell.angle_beta   90.00
_cell.angle_gamma   90.00
#
_symmetry.space_group_name_H-M   'P 1'
#
loop_
_entity.id
_entity.type
_entity.pdbx_description
1 polymer ?
#
loop_
_entity_poly.entity_id
_entity_poly.type
_entity_poly.pdbx_seq_one_letter_code
_entity_poly.pdbx_strand_id
1 'polypeptide(L)'
;KNKKVLGKGHNLSIAKNDPTAHAEIVTIRNACDKINNYRLTDTTLYTTLEPCLMCFGAIINSRIDRLVIGALDEEKGAPISNREFLNKLDLNHKVEIEVGLYGERCSEILKKFFQKKRLNRKLCPDRGMV
;
A
#
# COMPACT_ATOMS: atom_id res chain seq x y z
N LYS A 1 -1.40 7.07 14.66
CA LYS A 1 -2.44 7.28 15.68
C LYS A 1 -1.99 8.38 16.65
N ASN A 2 -2.85 9.36 16.88
CA ASN A 2 -2.55 10.45 17.81
C ASN A 2 -1.19 11.12 17.56
N LYS A 3 -0.88 11.39 16.30
CA LYS A 3 0.40 11.98 15.84
C LYS A 3 1.64 11.12 16.12
N LYS A 4 1.46 9.85 16.48
CA LYS A 4 2.56 8.88 16.63
C LYS A 4 2.56 7.88 15.50
N VAL A 5 3.73 7.58 14.95
CA VAL A 5 3.93 6.52 13.97
C VAL A 5 3.91 5.17 14.68
N LEU A 6 2.92 4.34 14.35
CA LEU A 6 2.81 2.98 14.89
C LEU A 6 3.59 1.97 14.07
N GLY A 7 3.69 2.19 12.77
CA GLY A 7 4.41 1.30 11.87
C GLY A 7 4.76 2.01 10.58
N LYS A 8 5.80 1.52 9.93
CA LYS A 8 6.22 1.95 8.60
C LYS A 8 6.77 0.75 7.84
N GLY A 9 6.76 0.82 6.54
CA GLY A 9 7.24 -0.27 5.71
C GLY A 9 7.43 0.14 4.26
N HIS A 10 8.09 -0.73 3.54
CA HIS A 10 8.28 -0.68 2.10
C HIS A 10 8.11 -2.07 1.51
N ASN A 11 8.05 -2.18 0.21
CA ASN A 11 7.88 -3.48 -0.45
C ASN A 11 9.05 -4.42 -0.13
N LEU A 12 8.75 -5.59 0.42
CA LEU A 12 9.70 -6.63 0.78
C LEU A 12 9.42 -7.98 0.08
N SER A 13 8.63 -7.96 -1.00
CA SER A 13 8.23 -9.20 -1.69
C SER A 13 9.43 -10.02 -2.15
N ILE A 14 10.45 -9.37 -2.71
CA ILE A 14 11.68 -10.04 -3.17
C ILE A 14 12.54 -10.45 -1.97
N ALA A 15 12.79 -9.53 -1.04
CA ALA A 15 13.68 -9.77 0.09
C ALA A 15 13.20 -10.92 1.00
N LYS A 16 11.89 -11.07 1.15
CA LYS A 16 11.29 -12.11 2.00
C LYS A 16 10.76 -13.32 1.23
N ASN A 17 10.90 -13.34 -0.10
CA ASN A 17 10.24 -14.36 -0.93
C ASN A 17 8.75 -14.50 -0.60
N ASP A 18 8.08 -13.37 -0.42
CA ASP A 18 6.69 -13.29 0.00
C ASP A 18 5.91 -12.38 -0.96
N PRO A 19 5.05 -12.95 -1.82
CA PRO A 19 4.28 -12.16 -2.79
C PRO A 19 3.26 -11.21 -2.14
N THR A 20 2.98 -11.40 -0.86
CA THR A 20 2.05 -10.54 -0.11
C THR A 20 2.73 -9.40 0.61
N ALA A 21 4.06 -9.36 0.67
CA ALA A 21 4.82 -8.36 1.42
C ALA A 21 4.91 -7.00 0.71
N HIS A 22 3.77 -6.47 0.29
CA HIS A 22 3.64 -5.09 -0.16
C HIS A 22 3.88 -4.13 1.02
N ALA A 23 4.23 -2.89 0.73
CA ALA A 23 4.53 -1.88 1.75
C ALA A 23 3.40 -1.75 2.78
N GLU A 24 2.16 -1.77 2.34
CA GLU A 24 0.97 -1.66 3.18
C GLU A 24 0.83 -2.85 4.13
N ILE A 25 1.05 -4.06 3.63
CA ILE A 25 1.00 -5.29 4.46
C ILE A 25 2.09 -5.27 5.52
N VAL A 26 3.32 -4.91 5.13
CA VAL A 26 4.44 -4.79 6.05
C VAL A 26 4.14 -3.77 7.15
N THR A 27 3.59 -2.61 6.77
CA THR A 27 3.24 -1.52 7.69
C THR A 27 2.15 -1.95 8.66
N ILE A 28 1.09 -2.60 8.18
CA ILE A 28 -0.02 -3.10 9.01
C ILE A 28 0.51 -4.10 10.03
N ARG A 29 1.32 -5.07 9.61
CA ARG A 29 1.92 -6.06 10.51
C ARG A 29 2.79 -5.41 11.59
N ASN A 30 3.64 -4.46 11.20
CA ASN A 30 4.48 -3.75 12.16
C ASN A 30 3.66 -2.95 13.17
N ALA A 31 2.60 -2.28 12.72
CA ALA A 31 1.71 -1.52 13.60
C ALA A 31 0.94 -2.44 14.56
N CYS A 32 0.41 -3.54 14.07
CA CYS A 32 -0.31 -4.53 14.90
C CYS A 32 0.59 -5.14 15.97
N ASP A 33 1.82 -5.47 15.61
CA ASP A 33 2.80 -5.99 16.57
C ASP A 33 3.14 -4.94 17.65
N LYS A 34 3.31 -3.69 17.25
CA LYS A 34 3.64 -2.62 18.18
C LYS A 34 2.56 -2.38 19.24
N ILE A 35 1.29 -2.43 18.86
CA ILE A 35 0.16 -2.21 19.77
C ILE A 35 -0.42 -3.50 20.34
N ASN A 36 0.12 -4.64 19.94
CA ASN A 36 -0.36 -5.97 20.33
C ASN A 36 -1.86 -6.16 20.09
N ASN A 37 -2.33 -5.75 18.91
CA ASN A 37 -3.72 -5.83 18.50
C ASN A 37 -3.81 -5.99 16.98
N TYR A 38 -4.70 -6.85 16.49
CA TYR A 38 -4.96 -7.01 15.06
C TYR A 38 -5.86 -5.91 14.47
N ARG A 39 -6.50 -5.12 15.31
CA ARG A 39 -7.31 -3.98 14.89
C ARG A 39 -6.57 -2.67 15.10
N LEU A 40 -6.52 -1.87 14.04
CA LEU A 40 -5.88 -0.56 14.01
C LEU A 40 -6.93 0.56 14.01
N THR A 41 -7.84 0.51 14.98
CA THR A 41 -8.89 1.54 15.12
C THR A 41 -8.29 2.91 15.42
N ASP A 42 -8.95 3.96 14.98
CA ASP A 42 -8.51 5.35 15.13
C ASP A 42 -7.13 5.65 14.53
N THR A 43 -6.81 4.96 13.43
CA THR A 43 -5.52 5.13 12.74
C THR A 43 -5.69 5.71 11.34
N THR A 44 -4.64 6.34 10.87
CA THR A 44 -4.49 6.77 9.48
C THR A 44 -3.32 6.05 8.84
N LEU A 45 -3.54 5.49 7.66
CA LEU A 45 -2.49 4.92 6.82
C LEU A 45 -2.16 5.89 5.69
N TYR A 46 -0.89 6.22 5.53
CA TYR A 46 -0.37 7.01 4.43
C TYR A 46 0.35 6.11 3.44
N THR A 47 -0.02 6.17 2.19
CA THR A 47 0.60 5.39 1.10
C THR A 47 1.09 6.30 -0.01
N THR A 48 2.22 5.97 -0.62
CA THR A 48 2.73 6.70 -1.79
C THR A 48 1.95 6.37 -3.05
N LEU A 49 1.48 5.14 -3.18
CA LEU A 49 0.69 4.65 -4.30
C LEU A 49 -0.64 4.08 -3.81
N GLU A 50 -1.66 4.22 -4.62
CA GLU A 50 -2.96 3.62 -4.37
C GLU A 50 -2.84 2.11 -4.10
N PRO A 51 -3.39 1.60 -3.00
CA PRO A 51 -3.32 0.18 -2.67
C PRO A 51 -4.01 -0.70 -3.72
N CYS A 52 -3.43 -1.86 -3.98
CA CYS A 52 -4.06 -2.90 -4.78
C CYS A 52 -5.21 -3.58 -4.01
N LEU A 53 -5.93 -4.46 -4.66
CA LEU A 53 -7.08 -5.17 -4.08
C LEU A 53 -6.72 -5.93 -2.80
N MET A 54 -5.60 -6.65 -2.80
CA MET A 54 -5.11 -7.39 -1.63
C MET A 54 -4.86 -6.46 -0.44
N CYS A 55 -4.12 -5.38 -0.67
CA CYS A 55 -3.78 -4.42 0.39
C CYS A 55 -4.99 -3.66 0.90
N PHE A 56 -5.91 -3.29 0.00
CA PHE A 56 -7.15 -2.64 0.42
C PHE A 56 -8.01 -3.57 1.28
N GLY A 57 -8.09 -4.84 0.94
CA GLY A 57 -8.73 -5.86 1.79
C GLY A 57 -8.10 -5.94 3.17
N ALA A 58 -6.78 -5.89 3.26
CA ALA A 58 -6.07 -5.87 4.53
C ALA A 58 -6.36 -4.59 5.35
N ILE A 59 -6.48 -3.45 4.69
CA ILE A 59 -6.86 -2.17 5.31
C ILE A 59 -8.25 -2.27 5.94
N ILE A 60 -9.21 -2.83 5.21
CA ILE A 60 -10.56 -3.07 5.71
C ILE A 60 -10.54 -4.01 6.92
N ASN A 61 -9.86 -5.14 6.81
CA ASN A 61 -9.78 -6.13 7.89
C ASN A 61 -9.12 -5.60 9.15
N SER A 62 -8.15 -4.70 9.02
CA SER A 62 -7.46 -4.10 10.17
C SER A 62 -8.22 -2.93 10.80
N ARG A 63 -9.36 -2.52 10.24
CA ARG A 63 -10.20 -1.43 10.75
C ARG A 63 -9.51 -0.07 10.77
N ILE A 64 -8.62 0.19 9.83
CA ILE A 64 -8.04 1.52 9.62
C ILE A 64 -9.15 2.49 9.23
N ASP A 65 -9.23 3.63 9.88
CA ASP A 65 -10.32 4.59 9.68
C ASP A 65 -10.08 5.52 8.50
N ARG A 66 -8.84 5.87 8.24
CA ARG A 66 -8.48 6.82 7.18
C ARG A 66 -7.30 6.32 6.36
N LEU A 67 -7.44 6.45 5.05
CA LEU A 67 -6.40 6.14 4.07
C LEU A 67 -6.06 7.40 3.29
N VAL A 68 -4.79 7.79 3.31
CA VAL A 68 -4.27 8.94 2.55
C VAL A 68 -3.36 8.42 1.44
N ILE A 69 -3.73 8.67 0.20
CA ILE A 69 -3.06 8.18 -1.00
C ILE A 69 -2.32 9.33 -1.68
N GLY A 70 -1.05 9.14 -1.98
CA GLY A 70 -0.26 10.10 -2.75
C GLY A 70 -0.64 10.08 -4.23
N ALA A 71 -0.27 9.03 -4.93
CA ALA A 71 -0.53 8.86 -6.36
C ALA A 71 -1.52 7.71 -6.62
N LEU A 72 -2.35 7.87 -7.65
CA LEU A 72 -3.26 6.81 -8.10
C LEU A 72 -2.52 5.76 -8.95
N ASP A 73 -3.01 4.54 -8.92
CA ASP A 73 -2.61 3.45 -9.82
C ASP A 73 -3.83 3.04 -10.65
N GLU A 74 -3.92 3.55 -11.86
CA GLU A 74 -5.09 3.35 -12.73
C GLU A 74 -5.29 1.90 -13.13
N GLU A 75 -4.23 1.10 -13.17
CA GLU A 75 -4.30 -0.30 -13.58
C GLU A 75 -4.68 -1.24 -12.43
N LYS A 76 -4.02 -1.10 -11.28
CA LYS A 76 -4.09 -2.05 -10.17
C LYS A 76 -4.65 -1.48 -8.88
N GLY A 77 -4.84 -0.17 -8.83
CA GLY A 77 -5.42 0.49 -7.67
C GLY A 77 -6.87 0.09 -7.46
N ALA A 78 -7.24 -0.19 -6.22
CA ALA A 78 -8.55 -0.70 -5.90
C ALA A 78 -9.55 0.37 -5.43
N PRO A 79 -9.26 1.17 -4.38
CA PRO A 79 -10.31 1.96 -3.74
C PRO A 79 -10.83 3.14 -4.56
N ILE A 80 -10.05 3.66 -5.48
CA ILE A 80 -10.42 4.79 -6.34
C ILE A 80 -10.48 4.37 -7.80
N SER A 81 -9.38 3.86 -8.35
CA SER A 81 -9.25 3.58 -9.79
C SER A 81 -10.17 2.45 -10.26
N ASN A 82 -10.47 1.48 -9.40
CA ASN A 82 -11.36 0.35 -9.69
C ASN A 82 -12.53 0.27 -8.69
N ARG A 83 -13.01 1.40 -8.26
CA ARG A 83 -14.06 1.52 -7.23
C ARG A 83 -15.35 0.79 -7.60
N GLU A 84 -15.72 0.74 -8.86
CA GLU A 84 -16.94 0.06 -9.31
C GLU A 84 -16.97 -1.41 -8.93
N PHE A 85 -15.81 -2.07 -9.01
CA PHE A 85 -15.67 -3.46 -8.58
C PHE A 85 -15.94 -3.61 -7.08
N LEU A 86 -15.40 -2.69 -6.27
CA LEU A 86 -15.57 -2.72 -4.81
C LEU A 86 -16.99 -2.37 -4.37
N ASN A 87 -17.72 -1.54 -5.11
CA ASN A 87 -19.10 -1.17 -4.81
C ASN A 87 -20.07 -2.36 -4.87
N LYS A 88 -19.68 -3.45 -5.54
CA LYS A 88 -20.45 -4.69 -5.60
C LYS A 88 -20.28 -5.58 -4.36
N LEU A 89 -19.32 -5.24 -3.51
CA LEU A 89 -19.02 -5.99 -2.30
C LEU A 89 -19.65 -5.31 -1.09
N ASP A 90 -20.21 -6.14 -0.21
CA ASP A 90 -20.67 -5.67 1.11
C ASP A 90 -19.48 -5.70 2.09
N LEU A 91 -18.82 -4.56 2.24
CA LEU A 91 -17.65 -4.45 3.09
C LEU A 91 -18.04 -4.12 4.53
N ASN A 92 -17.45 -4.82 5.48
CA ASN A 92 -17.75 -4.69 6.92
C ASN A 92 -17.28 -3.38 7.54
N HIS A 93 -16.48 -2.59 6.85
CA HIS A 93 -15.86 -1.39 7.37
C HIS A 93 -15.73 -0.34 6.29
N LYS A 94 -15.99 0.90 6.63
CA LYS A 94 -15.80 2.06 5.75
C LYS A 94 -14.52 2.78 6.12
N VAL A 95 -13.71 3.06 5.10
CA VAL A 95 -12.48 3.83 5.24
C VAL A 95 -12.69 5.18 4.58
N GLU A 96 -12.36 6.25 5.29
CA GLU A 96 -12.30 7.60 4.72
C GLU A 96 -11.06 7.71 3.85
N ILE A 97 -11.21 8.14 2.59
CA ILE A 97 -10.11 8.19 1.62
C ILE A 97 -9.84 9.62 1.20
N GLU A 98 -8.57 10.01 1.28
CA GLU A 98 -8.06 11.28 0.79
C GLU A 98 -6.97 11.01 -0.24
N VAL A 99 -6.99 11.72 -1.37
CA VAL A 99 -6.10 11.50 -2.50
C VAL A 99 -5.33 12.77 -2.83
N GLY A 100 -4.08 12.63 -3.23
CA GLY A 100 -3.28 13.71 -3.82
C GLY A 100 -2.25 14.33 -2.90
N LEU A 101 -2.12 13.88 -1.66
CA LEU A 101 -1.06 14.37 -0.78
C LEU A 101 0.31 14.03 -1.37
N TYR A 102 1.08 15.07 -1.77
CA TYR A 102 2.36 14.91 -2.47
C TYR A 102 2.30 14.00 -3.71
N GLY A 103 1.14 13.98 -4.42
CA GLY A 103 0.89 13.04 -5.51
C GLY A 103 1.94 13.06 -6.62
N GLU A 104 2.36 14.25 -7.06
CA GLU A 104 3.42 14.38 -8.08
C GLU A 104 4.76 13.82 -7.61
N ARG A 105 5.18 14.13 -6.38
CA ARG A 105 6.43 13.62 -5.80
C ARG A 105 6.38 12.09 -5.64
N CYS A 106 5.26 11.56 -5.18
CA CYS A 106 5.07 10.11 -5.07
C CYS A 106 5.16 9.44 -6.44
N SER A 107 4.49 9.98 -7.43
CA SER A 107 4.53 9.49 -8.81
C SER A 107 5.95 9.51 -9.40
N GLU A 108 6.67 10.61 -9.23
CA GLU A 108 8.05 10.75 -9.72
C GLU A 108 9.02 9.77 -9.08
N ILE A 109 8.96 9.61 -7.76
CA ILE A 109 9.82 8.68 -7.02
C ILE A 109 9.60 7.25 -7.51
N LEU A 110 8.36 6.84 -7.68
CA LEU A 110 8.00 5.51 -8.18
C LEU A 110 8.46 5.29 -9.62
N LYS A 111 8.23 6.26 -10.50
CA LYS A 111 8.71 6.20 -11.90
C LYS A 111 10.22 6.05 -11.97
N LYS A 112 10.98 6.86 -11.24
CA LYS A 112 12.45 6.78 -11.18
C LYS A 112 12.93 5.42 -10.68
N PHE A 113 12.31 4.90 -9.62
CA PHE A 113 12.63 3.61 -9.06
C PHE A 113 12.43 2.48 -10.07
N PHE A 114 11.29 2.43 -10.75
CA PHE A 114 10.99 1.40 -11.74
C PHE A 114 11.82 1.53 -13.01
N GLN A 115 12.16 2.74 -13.43
CA GLN A 115 13.10 2.97 -14.53
C GLN A 115 14.48 2.40 -14.22
N LYS A 116 15.01 2.67 -13.03
CA LYS A 116 16.29 2.13 -12.55
C LYS A 116 16.27 0.60 -12.49
N LYS A 117 15.20 0.03 -12.00
CA LYS A 117 15.02 -1.43 -11.95
C LYS A 117 15.02 -2.05 -13.35
N ARG A 118 14.35 -1.44 -14.31
CA ARG A 118 14.32 -1.90 -15.71
C ARG A 118 15.69 -1.83 -16.36
N LEU A 119 16.45 -0.77 -16.10
CA LEU A 119 17.81 -0.61 -16.58
C LEU A 119 18.73 -1.69 -16.03
N ASN A 120 18.68 -1.93 -14.73
CA ASN A 120 19.45 -2.99 -14.08
C ASN A 120 19.10 -4.39 -14.62
N ARG A 121 17.85 -4.63 -14.99
CA ARG A 121 17.41 -5.87 -15.63
C ARG A 121 18.03 -6.08 -17.00
N LYS A 122 18.15 -5.03 -17.80
CA LYS A 122 18.80 -5.09 -19.13
C LYS A 122 20.29 -5.39 -19.02
N LEU A 123 20.93 -4.94 -17.94
CA LEU A 123 22.35 -5.14 -17.69
C LEU A 123 22.68 -6.49 -17.06
N CYS A 124 21.72 -7.16 -16.42
CA CYS A 124 21.87 -8.45 -15.75
C CYS A 124 20.65 -9.36 -16.06
N PRO A 125 20.57 -9.91 -17.28
CA PRO A 125 19.41 -10.70 -17.71
C PRO A 125 19.19 -12.00 -16.92
N ASP A 126 20.22 -12.53 -16.26
CA ASP A 126 20.18 -13.81 -15.55
C ASP A 126 19.68 -13.74 -14.10
N ARG A 127 19.37 -12.58 -13.60
CA ARG A 127 18.69 -12.51 -12.30
C ARG A 127 17.23 -12.86 -12.50
N GLY A 128 16.88 -14.05 -12.01
CA GLY A 128 15.55 -14.61 -12.07
C GLY A 128 14.48 -13.56 -11.91
N MET A 129 13.60 -13.56 -12.85
CA MET A 129 12.53 -12.60 -12.90
C MET A 129 11.45 -12.89 -11.92
N VAL A 130 11.14 -11.91 -11.21
CA VAL A 130 9.88 -11.87 -10.49
C VAL A 130 9.06 -10.71 -11.02
#